data_8535850051a4978fbdf79b41e0b66d37
#
_entry.id   8535850051a4978fbdf79b41e0b66d37
#
_cell.length_a   1.000
_cell.length_b   1.000
_cell.length_c   1.000
_cell.angle_alpha   90.00
_cell.angle_beta   90.00
_cell.angle_gamma   90.00
#
_symmetry.space_group_name_H-M   'P 1'
#
loop_
_entity.id
_entity.type
_entity.pdbx_description
1 polymer ?
#
loop_
_entity_poly.entity_id
_entity_poly.type
_entity_poly.pdbx_seq_one_letter_code
_entity_poly.pdbx_strand_id
1 'polypeptide(L)'
;QIELPVWTPATTEAFATYGEIDQGAIAQPVKMPPGVFPQFGGLEITTSSTQLQALTDAVVYLYNYPFDCNEQIASRVISIAALRDVLSAFKSKDLPSPAAIEASMKADFEKLKRRQHYSGGWGFWQEQPWPFLTIHVAHALARAKEKGYKPDEQMIQRALRYLRSIESHIPPWYGEEARPAIIAYSIYVRNRLKDPDPAKAKRLIAEAGGVDK
;
A
#
# COMPACT_ATOMS: atom_id res chain seq x y z
N GLN A 1 -4.66 -46.99 12.29
CA GLN A 1 -5.86 -46.16 12.38
C GLN A 1 -5.40 -44.76 12.82
N ILE A 2 -5.75 -43.75 12.06
CA ILE A 2 -5.41 -42.35 12.37
C ILE A 2 -6.74 -41.65 12.65
N GLU A 3 -6.87 -41.05 13.82
CA GLU A 3 -8.01 -40.22 14.17
C GLU A 3 -7.74 -38.78 13.71
N LEU A 4 -8.58 -38.25 12.83
CA LEU A 4 -8.54 -36.87 12.38
C LEU A 4 -9.74 -36.14 13.01
N PRO A 5 -9.52 -35.01 13.71
CA PRO A 5 -10.62 -34.22 14.21
C PRO A 5 -11.34 -33.55 13.02
N VAL A 6 -12.67 -33.69 13.01
CA VAL A 6 -13.53 -33.05 12.02
C VAL A 6 -14.48 -32.11 12.74
N TRP A 7 -14.40 -30.82 12.45
CA TRP A 7 -15.32 -29.81 13.00
C TRP A 7 -15.77 -28.86 11.94
N THR A 8 -16.90 -28.21 12.17
CA THR A 8 -17.34 -27.10 11.31
C THR A 8 -16.42 -25.89 11.52
N PRO A 9 -15.83 -25.33 10.46
CA PRO A 9 -15.03 -24.11 10.59
C PRO A 9 -15.87 -23.00 11.22
N ALA A 10 -15.38 -22.40 12.29
CA ALA A 10 -15.97 -21.20 12.85
C ALA A 10 -15.37 -19.99 12.15
N THR A 11 -16.23 -19.07 11.69
CA THR A 11 -15.82 -17.77 11.14
C THR A 11 -16.01 -16.67 12.19
N THR A 12 -15.18 -15.64 12.13
CA THR A 12 -15.36 -14.43 12.93
C THR A 12 -16.18 -13.44 12.12
N GLU A 13 -17.28 -12.96 12.70
CA GLU A 13 -18.08 -11.89 12.13
C GLU A 13 -17.92 -10.63 13.00
N ALA A 14 -17.75 -9.48 12.36
CA ALA A 14 -17.66 -8.19 13.04
C ALA A 14 -18.89 -7.34 12.69
N PHE A 15 -19.57 -6.83 13.71
CA PHE A 15 -20.66 -5.88 13.58
C PHE A 15 -20.18 -4.56 14.15
N ALA A 16 -20.22 -3.49 13.34
CA ALA A 16 -19.73 -2.18 13.76
C ALA A 16 -20.81 -1.12 13.64
N THR A 17 -20.85 -0.22 14.61
CA THR A 17 -21.68 0.99 14.60
C THR A 17 -20.76 2.19 14.77
N TYR A 18 -21.00 3.24 14.02
CA TYR A 18 -20.22 4.47 14.05
C TYR A 18 -21.14 5.63 14.40
N GLY A 19 -20.61 6.62 15.06
CA GLY A 19 -21.34 7.85 15.37
C GLY A 19 -20.39 8.99 15.72
N GLU A 20 -20.82 10.22 15.49
CA GLU A 20 -20.14 11.44 15.90
C GLU A 20 -20.99 12.16 16.96
N ILE A 21 -20.33 12.73 17.95
CA ILE A 21 -20.98 13.47 19.03
C ILE A 21 -20.31 14.85 19.10
N ASP A 22 -21.02 15.87 18.65
CA ASP A 22 -20.57 17.25 18.81
C ASP A 22 -20.95 17.82 20.18
N GLN A 23 -22.16 17.50 20.66
CA GLN A 23 -22.66 17.90 21.97
C GLN A 23 -23.59 16.83 22.55
N GLY A 24 -23.62 16.73 23.89
CA GLY A 24 -24.52 15.79 24.58
C GLY A 24 -24.00 14.37 24.65
N ALA A 25 -24.89 13.40 24.47
CA ALA A 25 -24.59 11.97 24.52
C ALA A 25 -25.41 11.21 23.49
N ILE A 26 -24.81 10.15 22.93
CA ILE A 26 -25.49 9.19 22.06
C ILE A 26 -25.50 7.83 22.76
N ALA A 27 -26.67 7.21 22.84
CA ALA A 27 -26.82 5.84 23.30
C ALA A 27 -26.82 4.90 22.09
N GLN A 28 -25.85 3.99 22.04
CA GLN A 28 -25.77 2.95 21.01
C GLN A 28 -26.18 1.61 21.64
N PRO A 29 -27.33 1.03 21.23
CA PRO A 29 -27.73 -0.28 21.71
C PRO A 29 -26.82 -1.36 21.15
N VAL A 30 -26.17 -2.12 22.03
CA VAL A 30 -25.33 -3.24 21.65
C VAL A 30 -26.01 -4.53 22.11
N LYS A 31 -26.17 -5.46 21.20
CA LYS A 31 -26.76 -6.78 21.49
C LYS A 31 -25.86 -7.86 20.92
N MET A 32 -25.56 -8.85 21.75
CA MET A 32 -24.83 -10.03 21.31
C MET A 32 -25.65 -10.80 20.26
N PRO A 33 -25.09 -11.10 19.08
CA PRO A 33 -25.81 -11.88 18.06
C PRO A 33 -26.18 -13.28 18.58
N PRO A 34 -27.29 -13.86 18.14
CA PRO A 34 -27.62 -15.22 18.46
C PRO A 34 -26.71 -16.20 17.71
N GLY A 35 -26.47 -17.37 18.30
CA GLY A 35 -25.71 -18.44 17.64
C GLY A 35 -24.18 -18.27 17.65
N VAL A 36 -23.68 -17.35 18.45
CA VAL A 36 -22.22 -17.17 18.64
C VAL A 36 -21.71 -17.96 19.83
N PHE A 37 -20.41 -18.23 19.84
CA PHE A 37 -19.71 -18.81 20.97
C PHE A 37 -19.27 -17.69 21.92
N PRO A 38 -19.95 -17.48 23.07
CA PRO A 38 -19.74 -16.29 23.91
C PRO A 38 -18.37 -16.26 24.61
N GLN A 39 -17.65 -17.37 24.62
CA GLN A 39 -16.27 -17.44 25.13
C GLN A 39 -15.22 -16.87 24.17
N PHE A 40 -15.59 -16.63 22.91
CA PHE A 40 -14.72 -16.04 21.90
C PHE A 40 -15.25 -14.69 21.45
N GLY A 41 -14.35 -13.81 21.07
CA GLY A 41 -14.69 -12.44 20.68
C GLY A 41 -14.87 -11.50 21.87
N GLY A 42 -15.48 -10.36 21.62
CA GLY A 42 -15.70 -9.30 22.61
C GLY A 42 -16.39 -8.08 22.03
N LEU A 43 -16.65 -7.11 22.89
CA LEU A 43 -17.07 -5.78 22.52
C LEU A 43 -15.87 -4.85 22.59
N GLU A 44 -15.56 -4.23 21.47
CA GLU A 44 -14.56 -3.17 21.40
C GLU A 44 -15.26 -1.81 21.25
N ILE A 45 -14.88 -0.85 22.08
CA ILE A 45 -15.40 0.52 22.05
C ILE A 45 -14.20 1.45 21.87
N THR A 46 -14.11 2.07 20.70
CA THR A 46 -13.08 3.05 20.39
C THR A 46 -13.68 4.45 20.36
N THR A 47 -13.06 5.36 21.08
CA THR A 47 -13.41 6.80 21.06
C THR A 47 -12.21 7.62 20.62
N SER A 48 -12.45 8.61 19.77
CA SER A 48 -11.40 9.51 19.30
C SER A 48 -11.93 10.93 19.15
N SER A 49 -11.10 11.91 19.43
CA SER A 49 -11.38 13.31 19.14
C SER A 49 -11.10 13.71 17.69
N THR A 50 -10.62 12.79 16.87
CA THR A 50 -10.30 13.03 15.46
C THR A 50 -10.61 11.78 14.62
N GLN A 51 -10.94 11.96 13.34
CA GLN A 51 -11.11 10.86 12.39
C GLN A 51 -9.79 10.15 12.06
N LEU A 52 -8.65 10.67 12.51
CA LEU A 52 -7.32 10.11 12.28
C LEU A 52 -7.11 8.76 12.97
N GLN A 53 -7.93 8.40 13.96
CA GLN A 53 -7.87 7.09 14.62
C GLN A 53 -7.99 5.93 13.62
N ALA A 54 -8.90 6.04 12.65
CA ALA A 54 -9.09 5.03 11.60
C ALA A 54 -7.81 4.77 10.76
N LEU A 55 -6.96 5.79 10.61
CA LEU A 55 -5.66 5.64 9.92
C LEU A 55 -4.68 4.78 10.72
N THR A 56 -4.74 4.83 12.04
CA THR A 56 -3.88 4.01 12.92
C THR A 56 -4.18 2.53 12.71
N ASP A 57 -5.45 2.16 12.70
CA ASP A 57 -5.89 0.77 12.52
C ASP A 57 -5.50 0.24 11.14
N ALA A 58 -5.65 1.07 10.10
CA ALA A 58 -5.20 0.75 8.74
C ALA A 58 -3.68 0.52 8.67
N VAL A 59 -2.88 1.33 9.37
CA VAL A 59 -1.41 1.14 9.42
C VAL A 59 -1.04 -0.13 10.14
N VAL A 60 -1.64 -0.40 11.30
CA VAL A 60 -1.40 -1.63 12.07
C VAL A 60 -1.74 -2.86 11.23
N TYR A 61 -2.88 -2.82 10.52
CA TYR A 61 -3.27 -3.89 9.61
C TYR A 61 -2.23 -4.11 8.50
N LEU A 62 -1.84 -3.05 7.78
CA LEU A 62 -0.87 -3.15 6.68
C LEU A 62 0.53 -3.56 7.17
N TYR A 63 0.93 -3.07 8.34
CA TYR A 63 2.21 -3.43 8.94
C TYR A 63 2.28 -4.92 9.28
N ASN A 64 1.19 -5.47 9.85
CA ASN A 64 1.09 -6.87 10.26
C ASN A 64 0.61 -7.80 9.14
N TYR A 65 0.38 -7.29 7.92
CA TYR A 65 -0.14 -8.10 6.83
C TYR A 65 0.82 -9.24 6.49
N PRO A 66 0.36 -10.52 6.57
CA PRO A 66 1.27 -11.67 6.56
C PRO A 66 1.83 -12.01 5.18
N PHE A 67 1.18 -11.53 4.12
CA PHE A 67 1.61 -11.77 2.75
C PHE A 67 2.52 -10.64 2.27
N ASP A 68 3.52 -10.96 1.47
CA ASP A 68 4.55 -10.02 1.08
C ASP A 68 5.01 -10.19 -0.38
N CYS A 69 4.07 -10.32 -1.32
CA CYS A 69 4.41 -10.10 -2.73
C CYS A 69 4.90 -8.65 -2.95
N ASN A 70 5.53 -8.37 -4.07
CA ASN A 70 6.12 -7.05 -4.32
C ASN A 70 5.08 -5.91 -4.31
N GLU A 71 3.82 -6.20 -4.69
CA GLU A 71 2.72 -5.25 -4.59
C GLU A 71 2.41 -4.91 -3.13
N GLN A 72 2.25 -5.93 -2.29
CA GLN A 72 1.90 -5.78 -0.88
C GLN A 72 3.03 -5.08 -0.09
N ILE A 73 4.28 -5.41 -0.41
CA ILE A 73 5.43 -4.68 0.14
C ILE A 73 5.39 -3.20 -0.27
N ALA A 74 5.15 -2.91 -1.55
CA ALA A 74 5.07 -1.53 -2.04
C ALA A 74 3.93 -0.74 -1.36
N SER A 75 2.75 -1.34 -1.23
CA SER A 75 1.59 -0.75 -0.56
C SER A 75 1.89 -0.47 0.92
N ARG A 76 2.53 -1.40 1.64
CA ARG A 76 2.99 -1.20 3.02
C ARG A 76 4.00 -0.05 3.12
N VAL A 77 5.00 -0.02 2.25
CA VAL A 77 6.03 1.04 2.21
C VAL A 77 5.41 2.42 1.97
N ILE A 78 4.46 2.55 1.02
CA ILE A 78 3.74 3.80 0.75
C ILE A 78 2.96 4.25 1.98
N SER A 79 2.24 3.36 2.62
CA SER A 79 1.40 3.65 3.79
C SER A 79 2.25 4.12 4.97
N ILE A 80 3.32 3.41 5.28
CA ILE A 80 4.26 3.80 6.34
C ILE A 80 4.90 5.16 6.02
N ALA A 81 5.34 5.37 4.79
CA ALA A 81 5.93 6.63 4.38
C ALA A 81 4.95 7.80 4.44
N ALA A 82 3.68 7.58 4.05
CA ALA A 82 2.65 8.61 4.09
C ALA A 82 2.33 9.05 5.53
N LEU A 83 2.33 8.12 6.46
CA LEU A 83 1.90 8.35 7.84
C LEU A 83 3.04 8.61 8.82
N ARG A 84 4.29 8.59 8.37
CA ARG A 84 5.47 8.78 9.22
C ARG A 84 5.35 9.99 10.15
N ASP A 85 4.93 11.13 9.61
CA ASP A 85 4.85 12.38 10.35
C ASP A 85 3.65 12.40 11.33
N VAL A 86 2.64 11.62 11.02
CA VAL A 86 1.39 11.53 11.79
C VAL A 86 1.50 10.48 12.89
N LEU A 87 2.16 9.36 12.62
CA LEU A 87 2.33 8.25 13.58
C LEU A 87 3.03 8.68 14.86
N SER A 88 3.95 9.65 14.79
CA SER A 88 4.62 10.19 15.97
C SER A 88 3.70 10.98 16.91
N ALA A 89 2.58 11.50 16.38
CA ALA A 89 1.57 12.24 17.15
C ALA A 89 0.56 11.29 17.84
N PHE A 90 0.42 10.05 17.36
CA PHE A 90 -0.49 9.07 17.94
C PHE A 90 0.24 8.19 18.96
N LYS A 91 -0.18 8.29 20.21
CA LYS A 91 0.29 7.41 21.30
C LYS A 91 -0.58 6.15 21.38
N SER A 92 -0.79 5.45 20.28
CA SER A 92 -1.49 4.16 20.31
C SER A 92 -0.55 3.08 20.81
N LYS A 93 -1.04 2.24 21.73
CA LYS A 93 -0.29 1.08 22.24
C LYS A 93 -0.04 0.00 21.17
N ASP A 94 -0.87 -0.01 20.14
CA ASP A 94 -0.84 -1.02 19.07
C ASP A 94 0.10 -0.66 17.93
N LEU A 95 0.59 0.58 17.90
CA LEU A 95 1.56 1.00 16.88
C LEU A 95 2.94 0.40 17.16
N PRO A 96 3.61 -0.13 16.13
CA PRO A 96 5.00 -0.57 16.25
C PRO A 96 5.90 0.58 16.68
N SER A 97 6.95 0.27 17.44
CA SER A 97 7.94 1.28 17.79
C SER A 97 8.61 1.88 16.55
N PRO A 98 9.09 3.13 16.60
CA PRO A 98 9.83 3.74 15.49
C PRO A 98 10.99 2.88 15.00
N ALA A 99 11.71 2.22 15.92
CA ALA A 99 12.80 1.31 15.57
C ALA A 99 12.31 0.06 14.84
N ALA A 100 11.16 -0.50 15.22
CA ALA A 100 10.54 -1.63 14.53
C ALA A 100 10.07 -1.25 13.11
N ILE A 101 9.52 -0.06 12.93
CA ILE A 101 9.13 0.48 11.63
C ILE A 101 10.36 0.65 10.73
N GLU A 102 11.43 1.26 11.22
CA GLU A 102 12.69 1.41 10.45
C GLU A 102 13.29 0.05 10.05
N ALA A 103 13.28 -0.93 10.95
CA ALA A 103 13.76 -2.27 10.66
C ALA A 103 12.89 -2.97 9.59
N SER A 104 11.57 -2.85 9.67
CA SER A 104 10.63 -3.38 8.68
C SER A 104 10.85 -2.74 7.31
N MET A 105 10.95 -1.42 7.23
CA MET A 105 11.21 -0.70 5.98
C MET A 105 12.53 -1.17 5.33
N LYS A 106 13.60 -1.32 6.12
CA LYS A 106 14.87 -1.83 5.62
C LYS A 106 14.74 -3.26 5.09
N ALA A 107 14.05 -4.13 5.80
CA ALA A 107 13.82 -5.51 5.36
C ALA A 107 13.01 -5.55 4.05
N ASP A 108 12.02 -4.69 3.90
CA ASP A 108 11.21 -4.58 2.69
C ASP A 108 12.04 -4.09 1.49
N PHE A 109 12.90 -3.09 1.67
CA PHE A 109 13.81 -2.66 0.61
C PHE A 109 14.77 -3.77 0.18
N GLU A 110 15.31 -4.55 1.11
CA GLU A 110 16.17 -5.68 0.78
C GLU A 110 15.40 -6.79 0.03
N LYS A 111 14.14 -7.05 0.38
CA LYS A 111 13.29 -7.98 -0.37
C LYS A 111 13.05 -7.50 -1.80
N LEU A 112 12.64 -6.24 -1.97
CA LEU A 112 12.42 -5.62 -3.28
C LEU A 112 13.70 -5.64 -4.13
N LYS A 113 14.86 -5.34 -3.53
CA LYS A 113 16.16 -5.37 -4.21
C LYS A 113 16.50 -6.76 -4.74
N ARG A 114 16.33 -7.80 -3.92
CA ARG A 114 16.58 -9.19 -4.31
C ARG A 114 15.62 -9.70 -5.39
N ARG A 115 14.39 -9.20 -5.40
CA ARG A 115 13.34 -9.61 -6.35
C ARG A 115 13.30 -8.77 -7.62
N GLN A 116 14.12 -7.73 -7.70
CA GLN A 116 14.17 -6.90 -8.90
C GLN A 116 14.72 -7.67 -10.08
N HIS A 117 13.95 -7.76 -11.15
CA HIS A 117 14.34 -8.40 -12.40
C HIS A 117 15.52 -7.66 -13.06
N TYR A 118 16.29 -8.35 -13.88
CA TYR A 118 17.47 -7.76 -14.56
C TYR A 118 17.10 -6.57 -15.46
N SER A 119 15.87 -6.54 -16.02
CA SER A 119 15.36 -5.39 -16.77
C SER A 119 15.11 -4.14 -15.93
N GLY A 120 15.12 -4.26 -14.61
CA GLY A 120 14.86 -3.17 -13.66
C GLY A 120 13.43 -3.11 -13.12
N GLY A 121 12.51 -3.94 -13.62
CA GLY A 121 11.13 -4.01 -13.16
C GLY A 121 10.88 -5.07 -12.09
N TRP A 122 9.59 -5.23 -11.70
CA TRP A 122 9.12 -6.24 -10.76
C TRP A 122 7.85 -6.93 -11.26
N GLY A 123 7.80 -8.26 -11.08
CA GLY A 123 6.59 -9.05 -11.04
C GLY A 123 6.01 -9.11 -9.63
N PHE A 124 4.97 -9.90 -9.39
CA PHE A 124 4.42 -10.07 -8.03
C PHE A 124 5.43 -10.73 -7.10
N TRP A 125 6.23 -11.68 -7.62
CA TRP A 125 7.32 -12.35 -6.90
C TRP A 125 8.64 -12.17 -7.65
N GLN A 126 9.05 -13.17 -8.44
CA GLN A 126 10.31 -13.19 -9.22
C GLN A 126 10.09 -13.44 -10.73
N GLU A 127 8.84 -13.49 -11.15
CA GLU A 127 8.46 -13.65 -12.55
C GLU A 127 8.73 -12.38 -13.38
N GLN A 128 8.34 -12.44 -14.65
CA GLN A 128 8.47 -11.31 -15.57
C GLN A 128 7.78 -10.05 -15.02
N PRO A 129 8.40 -8.87 -15.18
CA PRO A 129 7.87 -7.64 -14.68
C PRO A 129 6.52 -7.28 -15.28
N TRP A 130 5.63 -6.74 -14.41
CA TRP A 130 4.39 -6.11 -14.80
C TRP A 130 4.56 -4.59 -14.81
N PRO A 131 4.17 -3.89 -15.90
CA PRO A 131 4.36 -2.43 -16.01
C PRO A 131 3.76 -1.67 -14.83
N PHE A 132 2.46 -1.89 -14.54
CA PHE A 132 1.79 -1.23 -13.42
C PHE A 132 2.48 -1.49 -12.08
N LEU A 133 2.79 -2.75 -11.80
CA LEU A 133 3.44 -3.13 -10.54
C LEU A 133 4.84 -2.53 -10.41
N THR A 134 5.60 -2.50 -11.51
CA THR A 134 6.92 -1.85 -11.53
C THR A 134 6.82 -0.37 -11.19
N ILE A 135 5.81 0.34 -11.75
CA ILE A 135 5.58 1.75 -11.42
C ILE A 135 5.17 1.91 -9.96
N HIS A 136 4.32 1.02 -9.45
CA HIS A 136 3.85 1.05 -8.05
C HIS A 136 5.02 0.85 -7.06
N VAL A 137 5.90 -0.12 -7.30
CA VAL A 137 7.11 -0.31 -6.50
C VAL A 137 8.02 0.91 -6.57
N ALA A 138 8.26 1.45 -7.77
CA ALA A 138 9.07 2.66 -7.93
C ALA A 138 8.45 3.87 -7.21
N HIS A 139 7.12 3.99 -7.21
CA HIS A 139 6.39 5.01 -6.44
C HIS A 139 6.62 4.84 -4.93
N ALA A 140 6.53 3.60 -4.43
CA ALA A 140 6.82 3.31 -3.04
C ALA A 140 8.24 3.75 -2.63
N LEU A 141 9.24 3.45 -3.45
CA LEU A 141 10.61 3.87 -3.23
C LEU A 141 10.76 5.39 -3.26
N ALA A 142 10.06 6.09 -4.18
CA ALA A 142 10.05 7.54 -4.25
C ALA A 142 9.47 8.16 -2.98
N ARG A 143 8.31 7.68 -2.53
CA ARG A 143 7.64 8.15 -1.31
C ARG A 143 8.50 7.92 -0.07
N ALA A 144 9.10 6.74 0.04
CA ALA A 144 10.01 6.42 1.13
C ALA A 144 11.23 7.37 1.15
N LYS A 145 11.85 7.62 -0.01
CA LYS A 145 12.99 8.56 -0.14
C LYS A 145 12.61 9.99 0.26
N GLU A 146 11.45 10.48 -0.16
CA GLU A 146 10.92 11.80 0.22
C GLU A 146 10.72 11.94 1.73
N LYS A 147 10.39 10.85 2.41
CA LYS A 147 10.19 10.79 3.86
C LYS A 147 11.49 10.45 4.63
N GLY A 148 12.64 10.46 3.96
CA GLY A 148 13.95 10.32 4.57
C GLY A 148 14.40 8.88 4.82
N TYR A 149 13.67 7.87 4.34
CA TYR A 149 14.17 6.51 4.25
C TYR A 149 15.24 6.39 3.16
N LYS A 150 16.05 5.35 3.23
CA LYS A 150 17.21 5.19 2.33
C LYS A 150 17.11 3.88 1.53
N PRO A 151 16.20 3.77 0.55
CA PRO A 151 16.22 2.66 -0.38
C PRO A 151 17.51 2.68 -1.21
N ASP A 152 17.92 1.51 -1.71
CA ASP A 152 19.13 1.37 -2.53
C ASP A 152 19.04 2.20 -3.83
N GLU A 153 20.02 3.08 -4.04
CA GLU A 153 20.01 3.99 -5.20
C GLU A 153 20.18 3.24 -6.53
N GLN A 154 20.95 2.16 -6.56
CA GLN A 154 21.12 1.36 -7.78
C GLN A 154 19.81 0.66 -8.16
N MET A 155 19.03 0.22 -7.17
CA MET A 155 17.69 -0.33 -7.40
C MET A 155 16.77 0.72 -8.05
N ILE A 156 16.79 1.96 -7.55
CA ILE A 156 16.03 3.08 -8.13
C ILE A 156 16.49 3.37 -9.56
N GLN A 157 17.79 3.44 -9.82
CA GLN A 157 18.30 3.69 -11.16
C GLN A 157 17.93 2.62 -12.17
N ARG A 158 17.89 1.35 -11.74
CA ARG A 158 17.40 0.25 -12.60
C ARG A 158 15.90 0.41 -12.88
N ALA A 159 15.10 0.76 -11.88
CA ALA A 159 13.67 1.06 -12.07
C ALA A 159 13.45 2.22 -13.05
N LEU A 160 14.19 3.30 -12.91
CA LEU A 160 14.12 4.45 -13.84
C LEU A 160 14.41 4.05 -15.28
N ARG A 161 15.40 3.18 -15.54
CA ARG A 161 15.65 2.67 -16.91
C ARG A 161 14.42 1.95 -17.47
N TYR A 162 13.78 1.09 -16.68
CA TYR A 162 12.55 0.41 -17.07
C TYR A 162 11.42 1.41 -17.35
N LEU A 163 11.22 2.40 -16.48
CA LEU A 163 10.17 3.40 -16.61
C LEU A 163 10.35 4.32 -17.81
N ARG A 164 11.58 4.63 -18.22
CA ARG A 164 11.85 5.44 -19.44
C ARG A 164 11.34 4.76 -20.70
N SER A 165 11.40 3.45 -20.75
CA SER A 165 10.90 2.62 -21.87
C SER A 165 9.58 1.92 -21.57
N ILE A 166 8.75 2.48 -20.68
CA ILE A 166 7.53 1.82 -20.18
C ILE A 166 6.60 1.33 -21.30
N GLU A 167 6.51 2.09 -22.41
CA GLU A 167 5.65 1.79 -23.55
C GLU A 167 5.98 0.46 -24.21
N SER A 168 7.25 0.08 -24.25
CA SER A 168 7.71 -1.20 -24.81
C SER A 168 7.42 -2.39 -23.90
N HIS A 169 7.07 -2.13 -22.65
CA HIS A 169 6.73 -3.15 -21.66
C HIS A 169 5.22 -3.36 -21.52
N ILE A 170 4.39 -2.47 -22.06
CA ILE A 170 2.93 -2.59 -21.97
C ILE A 170 2.47 -3.67 -22.95
N PRO A 171 1.83 -4.75 -22.45
CA PRO A 171 1.35 -5.83 -23.30
C PRO A 171 0.35 -5.37 -24.37
N PRO A 172 0.37 -5.96 -25.57
CA PRO A 172 -0.53 -5.53 -26.66
C PRO A 172 -2.02 -5.72 -26.36
N TRP A 173 -2.36 -6.61 -25.43
CA TRP A 173 -3.75 -6.87 -25.03
C TRP A 173 -4.30 -5.87 -24.00
N TYR A 174 -3.50 -4.90 -23.55
CA TYR A 174 -3.99 -3.83 -22.68
C TYR A 174 -4.90 -2.91 -23.51
N GLY A 175 -6.09 -2.62 -22.97
CA GLY A 175 -7.07 -1.76 -23.63
C GLY A 175 -6.55 -0.33 -23.88
N GLU A 176 -7.23 0.37 -24.76
CA GLU A 176 -6.85 1.74 -25.19
C GLU A 176 -6.78 2.72 -24.01
N GLU A 177 -7.65 2.57 -23.00
CA GLU A 177 -7.66 3.43 -21.82
C GLU A 177 -6.53 3.10 -20.82
N ALA A 178 -6.14 1.84 -20.70
CA ALA A 178 -5.12 1.41 -19.74
C ALA A 178 -3.72 1.89 -20.14
N ARG A 179 -3.43 1.94 -21.43
CA ARG A 179 -2.12 2.32 -21.97
C ARG A 179 -1.71 3.76 -21.59
N PRO A 180 -2.52 4.80 -21.88
CA PRO A 180 -2.19 6.17 -21.48
C PRO A 180 -2.14 6.34 -19.95
N ALA A 181 -2.98 5.66 -19.19
CA ALA A 181 -2.96 5.70 -17.74
C ALA A 181 -1.63 5.19 -17.16
N ILE A 182 -1.12 4.06 -17.67
CA ILE A 182 0.18 3.50 -17.27
C ILE A 182 1.32 4.46 -17.63
N ILE A 183 1.30 5.06 -18.83
CA ILE A 183 2.30 6.02 -19.27
C ILE A 183 2.28 7.26 -18.37
N ALA A 184 1.10 7.83 -18.09
CA ALA A 184 0.93 8.98 -17.20
C ALA A 184 1.47 8.69 -15.80
N TYR A 185 1.12 7.52 -15.23
CA TYR A 185 1.62 7.13 -13.91
C TYR A 185 3.14 6.96 -13.90
N SER A 186 3.72 6.40 -14.95
CA SER A 186 5.18 6.32 -15.11
C SER A 186 5.85 7.70 -15.12
N ILE A 187 5.31 8.66 -15.89
CA ILE A 187 5.81 10.03 -15.96
C ILE A 187 5.74 10.70 -14.57
N TYR A 188 4.62 10.55 -13.87
CA TYR A 188 4.45 11.07 -12.53
C TYR A 188 5.51 10.53 -11.56
N VAL A 189 5.72 9.20 -11.53
CA VAL A 189 6.70 8.59 -10.64
C VAL A 189 8.14 8.98 -11.00
N ARG A 190 8.47 9.03 -12.29
CA ARG A 190 9.77 9.52 -12.76
C ARG A 190 10.03 10.95 -12.28
N ASN A 191 9.04 11.85 -12.39
CA ASN A 191 9.17 13.20 -11.88
C ASN A 191 9.47 13.24 -10.38
N ARG A 192 8.81 12.41 -9.56
CA ARG A 192 9.09 12.30 -8.12
C ARG A 192 10.52 11.80 -7.84
N LEU A 193 11.03 10.93 -8.69
CA LEU A 193 12.42 10.43 -8.62
C LEU A 193 13.46 11.37 -9.26
N LYS A 194 13.06 12.62 -9.60
CA LYS A 194 13.92 13.63 -10.21
C LYS A 194 14.40 13.27 -11.62
N ASP A 195 13.58 12.52 -12.36
CA ASP A 195 13.78 12.19 -13.78
C ASP A 195 12.58 12.66 -14.63
N PRO A 196 12.30 13.97 -14.72
CA PRO A 196 11.13 14.52 -15.41
C PRO A 196 11.21 14.32 -16.92
N ASP A 197 10.04 14.17 -17.56
CA ASP A 197 9.89 14.11 -19.01
C ASP A 197 8.72 14.99 -19.47
N PRO A 198 8.89 16.32 -19.46
CA PRO A 198 7.81 17.24 -19.79
C PRO A 198 7.38 17.16 -21.26
N ALA A 199 8.27 16.76 -22.17
CA ALA A 199 7.93 16.59 -23.58
C ALA A 199 6.95 15.42 -23.78
N LYS A 200 7.20 14.29 -23.10
CA LYS A 200 6.32 13.12 -23.12
C LYS A 200 4.97 13.43 -22.47
N ALA A 201 4.98 14.15 -21.34
CA ALA A 201 3.76 14.58 -20.67
C ALA A 201 2.88 15.45 -21.58
N LYS A 202 3.47 16.45 -22.26
CA LYS A 202 2.75 17.32 -23.21
C LYS A 202 2.14 16.53 -24.37
N ARG A 203 2.88 15.57 -24.94
CA ARG A 203 2.35 14.71 -26.00
C ARG A 203 1.16 13.90 -25.52
N LEU A 204 1.28 13.26 -24.38
CA LEU A 204 0.21 12.44 -23.81
C LEU A 204 -1.08 13.24 -23.56
N ILE A 205 -0.94 14.47 -23.05
CA ILE A 205 -2.07 15.39 -22.86
C ILE A 205 -2.72 15.77 -24.21
N ALA A 206 -1.92 16.08 -25.22
CA ALA A 206 -2.42 16.41 -26.54
C ALA A 206 -3.18 15.24 -27.20
N GLU A 207 -2.63 14.02 -27.09
CA GLU A 207 -3.25 12.78 -27.57
C GLU A 207 -4.57 12.46 -26.84
N ALA A 208 -4.67 12.79 -25.56
CA ALA A 208 -5.91 12.66 -24.78
C ALA A 208 -6.96 13.75 -25.06
N GLY A 209 -6.65 14.72 -25.92
CA GLY A 209 -7.57 15.82 -26.27
C GLY A 209 -7.58 16.99 -25.30
N GLY A 210 -6.53 17.15 -24.48
CA GLY A 210 -6.35 18.25 -23.54
C GLY A 210 -6.57 17.86 -22.09
N VAL A 211 -6.41 18.83 -21.18
CA VAL A 211 -6.52 18.62 -19.70
C VAL A 211 -7.97 18.64 -19.23
N ASP A 212 -8.89 19.13 -20.04
CA ASP A 212 -10.30 19.39 -19.67
C ASP A 212 -11.29 18.31 -20.17
N LYS A 213 -10.79 17.09 -20.46
CA LYS A 213 -11.62 15.96 -20.88
C LYS A 213 -11.53 14.79 -19.95
#